data_8d94e1bc0e873c882ba379a23793903c
#
_entry.id   8d94e1bc0e873c882ba379a23793903c
#
_cell.length_a   1.000
_cell.length_b   1.000
_cell.length_c   1.000
_cell.angle_alpha   90.00
_cell.angle_beta   90.00
_cell.angle_gamma   90.00
#
_symmetry.space_group_name_H-M   'P 1'
#
loop_
_entity.id
_entity.type
_entity.pdbx_description
1 polymer ?
#
loop_
_entity_poly.entity_id
_entity_poly.type
_entity_poly.pdbx_seq_one_letter_code
_entity_poly.pdbx_strand_id
1 'polypeptide(L)'
;MPLNCSSLATKVPHTLGGLKTTATTTTIHVGGGGFFNLFSKTHQNNSLYIASLSLNKRNSSQRYCLSSSSSSSFVMEDTKDMVFSTLEPGKYSKELDIAVRAVQMACFLCQKVQESLISKTTSQLQAKDDNSPVTIADWSVQATVSWILSETLGSRNVAIIAEEDVQTLSKADSAGLLEAVVQTVNDCLAEAPRFGLKAPGTSLGSSEVLEAISRCNSTGGPNGRFWALDPVDGTLGFVRGDQYAVALALIEDGEVVLGVLGCPNYPMRKEWLSYHHRYHRIISKLTPPTSESWDKGCVIYTRRGSGEAWMQPLIQGHKKLVWPNSATPVKVSTIENPALATFCEPVEKANSSHSFTAGLAHSVGLRKQPLRVYSMVKYAAIARGDAEIFMKFARAGYKEKIWDHAAGVIIIQEAGGVVTDAGGRPLDFSKGMYLEGLDRGIIACAGAKLHEKITRAVDASWNSSSL
;
A
#
# COMPACT_ATOMS: atom_id res chain seq x y z
N MET A 1 -33.99 22.87 -21.85
CA MET A 1 -33.69 24.25 -22.30
C MET A 1 -32.23 24.25 -22.73
N PRO A 2 -31.88 24.61 -23.97
CA PRO A 2 -30.50 24.69 -24.41
C PRO A 2 -29.82 25.94 -23.87
N LEU A 3 -28.62 25.78 -23.32
CA LEU A 3 -27.73 26.86 -22.83
C LEU A 3 -27.11 27.58 -24.03
N ASN A 4 -27.43 28.85 -24.25
CA ASN A 4 -26.73 29.69 -25.20
C ASN A 4 -25.38 30.12 -24.61
N CYS A 5 -24.26 29.62 -25.16
CA CYS A 5 -22.92 30.14 -24.92
C CYS A 5 -22.52 31.11 -26.03
N SER A 6 -22.36 32.38 -25.73
CA SER A 6 -21.71 33.34 -26.59
C SER A 6 -20.28 33.56 -26.11
N SER A 7 -19.29 33.28 -26.98
CA SER A 7 -17.86 33.50 -26.70
C SER A 7 -17.36 34.68 -27.53
N LEU A 8 -16.77 35.67 -26.88
CA LEU A 8 -15.98 36.74 -27.51
C LEU A 8 -14.49 36.46 -27.28
N ALA A 9 -13.73 36.27 -28.33
CA ALA A 9 -12.31 36.08 -28.29
C ALA A 9 -11.57 37.34 -28.80
N THR A 10 -10.74 37.96 -27.98
CA THR A 10 -9.85 39.06 -28.37
C THR A 10 -8.43 38.55 -28.44
N LYS A 11 -7.77 38.83 -29.59
CA LYS A 11 -6.34 38.51 -29.84
C LYS A 11 -5.49 39.74 -29.63
N VAL A 12 -4.52 39.69 -28.73
CA VAL A 12 -3.50 40.77 -28.57
C VAL A 12 -2.13 40.20 -28.88
N PRO A 13 -1.39 40.81 -29.83
CA PRO A 13 -0.03 40.37 -30.14
C PRO A 13 1.01 41.01 -29.19
N HIS A 14 1.85 40.21 -28.58
CA HIS A 14 3.04 40.69 -27.84
C HIS A 14 4.31 40.13 -28.47
N THR A 15 5.25 40.99 -28.76
CA THR A 15 6.60 40.65 -29.24
C THR A 15 7.60 40.84 -28.11
N LEU A 16 8.26 39.78 -27.69
CA LEU A 16 9.47 39.78 -26.88
C LEU A 16 10.46 38.75 -27.46
N GLY A 17 11.61 39.25 -27.94
CA GLY A 17 12.78 38.44 -28.23
C GLY A 17 12.60 37.35 -29.31
N GLY A 18 12.28 37.72 -30.56
CA GLY A 18 12.53 36.84 -31.72
C GLY A 18 11.58 35.67 -31.95
N LEU A 19 10.61 35.40 -31.08
CA LEU A 19 9.62 34.32 -31.23
C LEU A 19 8.21 34.91 -31.16
N LYS A 20 7.39 34.66 -32.19
CA LYS A 20 5.99 35.09 -32.22
C LYS A 20 5.14 34.14 -31.34
N THR A 21 4.62 34.65 -30.23
CA THR A 21 3.63 33.96 -29.40
C THR A 21 2.30 34.68 -29.46
N THR A 22 1.21 33.97 -29.70
CA THR A 22 -0.15 34.49 -29.56
C THR A 22 -0.80 33.96 -28.28
N ALA A 23 -1.27 34.88 -27.42
CA ALA A 23 -2.09 34.55 -26.26
C ALA A 23 -3.54 34.81 -26.58
N THR A 24 -4.41 33.87 -26.34
CA THR A 24 -5.87 34.01 -26.49
C THR A 24 -6.52 33.95 -25.11
N THR A 25 -7.28 34.98 -24.76
CA THR A 25 -8.08 35.01 -23.54
C THR A 25 -9.54 34.76 -23.92
N THR A 26 -10.16 33.72 -23.37
CA THR A 26 -11.58 33.42 -23.57
C THR A 26 -12.29 33.65 -22.23
N THR A 27 -13.25 34.55 -22.22
CA THR A 27 -14.09 34.83 -21.04
C THR A 27 -15.42 34.09 -21.24
N ILE A 28 -15.78 33.21 -20.30
CA ILE A 28 -17.05 32.48 -20.31
C ILE A 28 -17.94 33.03 -19.20
N HIS A 29 -19.15 33.43 -19.56
CA HIS A 29 -20.17 33.92 -18.65
C HIS A 29 -21.03 32.73 -18.19
N VAL A 30 -21.08 32.48 -16.88
CA VAL A 30 -21.95 31.47 -16.29
C VAL A 30 -22.97 32.20 -15.42
N GLY A 31 -24.26 32.04 -15.73
CA GLY A 31 -25.35 32.69 -15.01
C GLY A 31 -25.31 32.35 -13.51
N GLY A 32 -25.16 33.38 -12.67
CA GLY A 32 -25.00 33.24 -11.23
C GLY A 32 -23.88 34.10 -10.62
N GLY A 33 -23.36 35.09 -11.37
CA GLY A 33 -22.46 36.13 -10.80
C GLY A 33 -20.99 35.77 -10.72
N GLY A 34 -20.50 34.76 -11.42
CA GLY A 34 -19.06 34.38 -11.46
C GLY A 34 -18.45 34.59 -12.83
N PHE A 35 -17.22 35.17 -12.87
CA PHE A 35 -16.41 35.31 -14.09
C PHE A 35 -15.24 34.35 -14.02
N PHE A 36 -14.98 33.61 -15.12
CA PHE A 36 -13.81 32.75 -15.28
C PHE A 36 -12.99 33.24 -16.48
N ASN A 37 -11.70 33.48 -16.28
CA ASN A 37 -10.75 33.81 -17.33
C ASN A 37 -9.83 32.63 -17.60
N LEU A 38 -9.85 32.13 -18.82
CA LEU A 38 -8.94 31.08 -19.32
C LEU A 38 -7.83 31.73 -20.16
N PHE A 39 -6.57 31.54 -19.75
CA PHE A 39 -5.41 31.95 -20.54
C PHE A 39 -4.78 30.73 -21.20
N SER A 40 -4.63 30.73 -22.53
CA SER A 40 -3.87 29.74 -23.26
C SER A 40 -2.74 30.39 -24.05
N LYS A 41 -1.54 29.83 -23.95
CA LYS A 41 -0.37 30.20 -24.80
C LYS A 41 -0.08 29.04 -25.75
N THR A 42 -0.05 29.29 -27.03
CA THR A 42 0.38 28.33 -28.07
C THR A 42 1.76 28.68 -28.61
N HIS A 43 2.68 27.71 -28.60
CA HIS A 43 3.92 27.75 -29.35
C HIS A 43 3.75 26.95 -30.67
N GLN A 44 4.21 27.50 -31.78
CA GLN A 44 4.32 26.72 -33.02
C GLN A 44 5.46 25.71 -32.86
N ASN A 45 5.11 24.50 -32.66
CA ASN A 45 5.77 23.20 -32.63
C ASN A 45 5.61 22.52 -31.27
N ASN A 46 4.67 21.54 -31.21
CA ASN A 46 4.31 20.71 -30.10
C ASN A 46 3.54 21.39 -28.95
N SER A 47 2.23 21.25 -28.99
CA SER A 47 1.30 21.81 -28.01
C SER A 47 1.28 21.06 -26.70
N LEU A 48 1.78 21.68 -25.64
CA LEU A 48 1.47 21.35 -24.24
C LEU A 48 0.50 22.40 -23.70
N TYR A 49 -0.69 21.99 -23.28
CA TYR A 49 -1.65 22.86 -22.62
C TYR A 49 -1.40 22.88 -21.12
N ILE A 50 -1.11 24.05 -20.55
CA ILE A 50 -1.11 24.28 -19.11
C ILE A 50 -2.28 25.22 -18.81
N ALA A 51 -3.29 24.74 -18.10
CA ALA A 51 -4.39 25.56 -17.60
C ALA A 51 -4.17 25.85 -16.12
N SER A 52 -4.12 27.13 -15.74
CA SER A 52 -4.16 27.56 -14.32
C SER A 52 -5.51 28.22 -14.03
N LEU A 53 -6.17 27.79 -12.97
CA LEU A 53 -7.41 28.37 -12.47
C LEU A 53 -7.09 29.28 -11.27
N SER A 54 -7.38 30.57 -11.39
CA SER A 54 -7.33 31.51 -10.25
C SER A 54 -8.74 31.93 -9.84
N LEU A 55 -9.04 31.76 -8.55
CA LEU A 55 -10.30 32.20 -7.92
C LEU A 55 -10.10 33.58 -7.27
N ASN A 56 -10.78 34.60 -7.77
CA ASN A 56 -10.87 35.88 -7.09
C ASN A 56 -12.10 35.90 -6.14
N LYS A 57 -11.84 35.82 -4.84
CA LYS A 57 -12.88 36.08 -3.80
C LYS A 57 -12.96 37.58 -3.53
N ARG A 58 -14.11 38.20 -3.76
CA ARG A 58 -14.43 39.50 -3.20
C ARG A 58 -14.98 39.31 -1.79
N ASN A 59 -14.31 39.92 -0.82
CA ASN A 59 -14.78 40.04 0.56
C ASN A 59 -15.95 41.05 0.63
N SER A 60 -17.09 40.59 1.12
CA SER A 60 -18.13 41.44 1.64
C SER A 60 -18.09 41.41 3.16
N SER A 61 -17.64 42.50 3.77
CA SER A 61 -17.66 42.72 5.21
C SER A 61 -19.08 43.10 5.64
N GLN A 62 -19.72 42.28 6.44
CA GLN A 62 -20.85 42.68 7.27
C GLN A 62 -20.37 42.84 8.71
N ARG A 63 -20.49 44.09 9.21
CA ARG A 63 -20.31 44.42 10.62
C ARG A 63 -21.56 44.01 11.40
N TYR A 64 -21.39 43.24 12.46
CA TYR A 64 -22.39 43.10 13.51
C TYR A 64 -21.85 43.70 14.80
N CYS A 65 -22.70 44.53 15.44
CA CYS A 65 -22.42 45.22 16.69
C CYS A 65 -22.32 44.25 17.86
N LEU A 66 -21.31 44.46 18.70
CA LEU A 66 -21.15 43.85 20.01
C LEU A 66 -21.99 44.60 21.03
N SER A 67 -22.84 43.91 21.77
CA SER A 67 -23.34 44.34 23.08
C SER A 67 -22.57 43.59 24.16
N SER A 68 -22.01 44.38 25.05
CA SER A 68 -21.22 43.97 26.22
C SER A 68 -22.11 43.41 27.34
N SER A 69 -21.72 42.32 27.98
CA SER A 69 -21.92 42.12 29.40
C SER A 69 -21.03 41.00 29.98
N SER A 70 -20.35 41.40 31.04
CA SER A 70 -19.87 40.68 32.23
C SER A 70 -18.79 39.61 32.11
N SER A 71 -17.68 39.98 32.69
CA SER A 71 -16.52 39.26 33.20
C SER A 71 -16.82 37.96 33.97
N SER A 72 -16.18 36.88 33.54
CA SER A 72 -15.69 35.85 34.44
C SER A 72 -14.33 35.37 33.90
N SER A 73 -13.34 35.50 34.75
CA SER A 73 -11.97 35.04 34.57
C SER A 73 -11.94 33.55 34.40
N PHE A 74 -11.69 33.12 33.17
CA PHE A 74 -11.21 31.73 32.89
C PHE A 74 -9.71 31.77 32.69
N VAL A 75 -9.02 31.11 33.59
CA VAL A 75 -7.62 30.75 33.50
C VAL A 75 -7.43 29.97 32.19
N MET A 76 -6.56 30.46 31.31
CA MET A 76 -6.05 29.70 30.20
C MET A 76 -5.22 28.55 30.77
N GLU A 77 -5.80 27.37 30.89
CA GLU A 77 -5.04 26.11 30.97
C GLU A 77 -4.46 25.83 29.61
N ASP A 78 -3.14 25.75 29.59
CA ASP A 78 -2.33 25.26 28.48
C ASP A 78 -2.86 23.90 27.97
N THR A 79 -3.52 23.90 26.81
CA THR A 79 -3.81 22.65 26.06
C THR A 79 -2.56 22.17 25.36
N LYS A 80 -1.55 21.83 26.12
CA LYS A 80 -0.52 20.88 25.76
C LYS A 80 -0.80 19.63 26.56
N ASP A 81 -1.58 18.76 25.99
CA ASP A 81 -1.56 17.30 26.21
C ASP A 81 -2.66 16.67 25.36
N MET A 82 -2.45 16.69 24.03
CA MET A 82 -2.93 15.55 23.25
C MET A 82 -2.06 14.38 23.69
N VAL A 83 -2.45 13.74 24.78
CA VAL A 83 -1.96 12.45 25.19
C VAL A 83 -2.28 11.49 24.05
N PHE A 84 -1.31 11.28 23.16
CA PHE A 84 -1.29 10.11 22.33
C PHE A 84 -1.34 8.92 23.30
N SER A 85 -2.43 8.17 23.27
CA SER A 85 -2.54 6.89 23.94
C SER A 85 -1.28 6.10 23.59
N THR A 86 -0.31 6.12 24.49
CA THR A 86 0.81 5.18 24.45
C THR A 86 0.15 3.82 24.44
N LEU A 87 0.40 3.03 23.38
CA LEU A 87 -0.08 1.65 23.27
C LEU A 87 0.10 1.00 24.65
N GLU A 88 -1.00 0.78 25.37
CA GLU A 88 -0.99 0.08 26.65
C GLU A 88 -0.17 -1.20 26.47
N PRO A 89 0.70 -1.59 27.44
CA PRO A 89 1.45 -2.81 27.36
C PRO A 89 0.46 -3.99 27.28
N GLY A 90 0.06 -4.33 26.07
CA GLY A 90 -0.84 -5.42 25.79
C GLY A 90 -0.09 -6.64 25.28
N LYS A 91 -0.78 -7.76 25.19
CA LYS A 91 -0.28 -8.98 24.53
C LYS A 91 0.30 -8.62 23.15
N TYR A 92 1.46 -9.15 22.80
CA TYR A 92 2.22 -8.92 21.55
C TYR A 92 2.85 -7.52 21.35
N SER A 93 2.95 -6.68 22.38
CA SER A 93 3.55 -5.33 22.24
C SER A 93 5.00 -5.36 21.81
N LYS A 94 5.79 -6.30 22.35
CA LYS A 94 7.21 -6.47 22.00
C LYS A 94 7.36 -6.97 20.56
N GLU A 95 6.56 -7.95 20.18
CA GLU A 95 6.55 -8.51 18.83
C GLU A 95 6.14 -7.46 17.81
N LEU A 96 5.15 -6.62 18.12
CA LEU A 96 4.71 -5.53 17.26
C LEU A 96 5.79 -4.47 17.09
N ASP A 97 6.45 -4.05 18.17
CA ASP A 97 7.56 -3.07 18.11
C ASP A 97 8.66 -3.56 17.16
N ILE A 98 9.08 -4.80 17.32
CA ILE A 98 10.13 -5.39 16.49
C ILE A 98 9.68 -5.54 15.04
N ALA A 99 8.45 -6.02 14.81
CA ALA A 99 7.91 -6.23 13.47
C ALA A 99 7.79 -4.92 12.69
N VAL A 100 7.30 -3.83 13.32
CA VAL A 100 7.21 -2.52 12.67
C VAL A 100 8.59 -2.01 12.29
N ARG A 101 9.59 -2.13 13.17
CA ARG A 101 10.98 -1.72 12.90
C ARG A 101 11.61 -2.56 11.78
N ALA A 102 11.42 -3.87 11.81
CA ALA A 102 11.92 -4.79 10.80
C ALA A 102 11.31 -4.50 9.43
N VAL A 103 10.00 -4.28 9.34
CA VAL A 103 9.31 -3.95 8.08
C VAL A 103 9.69 -2.55 7.57
N GLN A 104 9.86 -1.55 8.46
CA GLN A 104 10.38 -0.22 8.07
C GLN A 104 11.76 -0.35 7.42
N MET A 105 12.65 -1.17 8.01
CA MET A 105 13.99 -1.41 7.50
C MET A 105 13.98 -2.21 6.21
N ALA A 106 13.12 -3.22 6.09
CA ALA A 106 12.90 -3.98 4.86
C ALA A 106 12.41 -3.08 3.71
N CYS A 107 11.48 -2.17 3.99
CA CYS A 107 11.03 -1.17 3.02
C CYS A 107 12.17 -0.25 2.55
N PHE A 108 13.04 0.17 3.46
CA PHE A 108 14.24 0.95 3.12
C PHE A 108 15.16 0.16 2.18
N LEU A 109 15.43 -1.13 2.48
CA LEU A 109 16.18 -2.01 1.61
C LEU A 109 15.57 -2.10 0.21
N CYS A 110 14.26 -2.38 0.15
CA CYS A 110 13.54 -2.45 -1.12
C CYS A 110 13.65 -1.16 -1.94
N GLN A 111 13.52 0.01 -1.31
CA GLN A 111 13.65 1.28 -2.00
C GLN A 111 15.05 1.46 -2.60
N LYS A 112 16.10 1.10 -1.87
CA LYS A 112 17.49 1.14 -2.35
C LYS A 112 17.74 0.23 -3.55
N VAL A 113 17.25 -1.01 -3.48
CA VAL A 113 17.38 -1.96 -4.59
C VAL A 113 16.55 -1.49 -5.79
N GLN A 114 15.33 -1.02 -5.59
CA GLN A 114 14.47 -0.52 -6.68
C GLN A 114 15.10 0.69 -7.39
N GLU A 115 15.66 1.65 -6.66
CA GLU A 115 16.40 2.78 -7.22
C GLU A 115 17.56 2.31 -8.11
N SER A 116 18.31 1.30 -7.65
CA SER A 116 19.40 0.70 -8.41
C SER A 116 18.92 -0.03 -9.67
N LEU A 117 17.80 -0.77 -9.60
CA LEU A 117 17.21 -1.46 -10.75
C LEU A 117 16.70 -0.49 -11.83
N ILE A 118 16.08 0.60 -11.42
CA ILE A 118 15.57 1.62 -12.35
C ILE A 118 16.71 2.37 -13.04
N SER A 119 17.83 2.58 -12.33
CA SER A 119 19.01 3.29 -12.86
C SER A 119 19.90 2.41 -13.75
N LYS A 120 19.86 1.09 -13.59
CA LYS A 120 20.67 0.12 -14.34
C LYS A 120 19.76 -0.83 -15.09
N THR A 121 19.69 -0.71 -16.41
CA THR A 121 19.01 -1.65 -17.30
C THR A 121 19.77 -2.98 -17.31
N THR A 122 19.73 -3.84 -16.28
CA THR A 122 20.50 -5.10 -16.35
C THR A 122 20.08 -6.19 -15.36
N SER A 123 20.02 -7.42 -15.83
CA SER A 123 20.47 -8.75 -15.33
C SER A 123 20.27 -9.14 -13.84
N GLN A 124 19.49 -8.44 -13.03
CA GLN A 124 19.25 -8.79 -11.62
C GLN A 124 17.91 -9.53 -11.40
N LEU A 125 17.27 -9.92 -12.48
CA LEU A 125 16.03 -10.69 -12.48
C LEU A 125 16.33 -12.16 -12.70
N GLN A 126 15.89 -12.99 -11.77
CA GLN A 126 15.80 -14.44 -11.93
C GLN A 126 14.33 -14.85 -12.08
N ALA A 127 14.09 -16.01 -12.65
CA ALA A 127 12.75 -16.61 -12.69
C ALA A 127 12.72 -17.80 -11.74
N LYS A 128 11.66 -17.92 -10.94
CA LYS A 128 11.37 -19.10 -10.13
C LYS A 128 10.86 -20.25 -11.02
N ASP A 129 10.75 -21.45 -10.47
CA ASP A 129 10.24 -22.62 -11.20
C ASP A 129 8.80 -22.43 -11.71
N ASP A 130 8.01 -21.59 -11.05
CA ASP A 130 6.67 -21.17 -11.48
C ASP A 130 6.67 -20.01 -12.48
N ASN A 131 7.85 -19.61 -12.99
CA ASN A 131 8.09 -18.46 -13.87
C ASN A 131 7.78 -17.09 -13.25
N SER A 132 7.60 -16.99 -11.93
CA SER A 132 7.52 -15.68 -11.25
C SER A 132 8.92 -15.06 -11.12
N PRO A 133 9.04 -13.73 -11.20
CA PRO A 133 10.32 -13.08 -11.02
C PRO A 133 10.72 -13.09 -9.54
N VAL A 134 12.02 -13.20 -9.29
CA VAL A 134 12.64 -12.99 -7.98
C VAL A 134 13.82 -12.04 -8.13
N THR A 135 14.07 -11.24 -7.16
CA THR A 135 15.14 -10.23 -7.18
C THR A 135 16.06 -10.37 -5.96
N ILE A 136 17.20 -9.69 -6.03
CA ILE A 136 18.09 -9.55 -4.86
C ILE A 136 17.32 -9.02 -3.63
N ALA A 137 16.29 -8.19 -3.83
CA ALA A 137 15.50 -7.65 -2.73
C ALA A 137 14.75 -8.75 -1.97
N ASP A 138 14.18 -9.72 -2.66
CA ASP A 138 13.38 -10.79 -2.04
C ASP A 138 14.23 -11.58 -1.03
N TRP A 139 15.37 -12.12 -1.44
CA TRP A 139 16.30 -12.84 -0.53
C TRP A 139 16.89 -11.94 0.54
N SER A 140 17.27 -10.69 0.19
CA SER A 140 17.88 -9.78 1.14
C SER A 140 16.91 -9.34 2.23
N VAL A 141 15.64 -9.08 1.89
CA VAL A 141 14.59 -8.78 2.87
C VAL A 141 14.34 -9.98 3.77
N GLN A 142 14.19 -11.18 3.18
CA GLN A 142 13.98 -12.40 3.98
C GLN A 142 15.10 -12.64 4.97
N ALA A 143 16.37 -12.55 4.53
CA ALA A 143 17.54 -12.70 5.39
C ALA A 143 17.56 -11.64 6.52
N THR A 144 17.33 -10.37 6.16
CA THR A 144 17.35 -9.25 7.09
C THR A 144 16.25 -9.39 8.17
N VAL A 145 15.01 -9.67 7.77
CA VAL A 145 13.88 -9.82 8.72
C VAL A 145 14.07 -11.04 9.59
N SER A 146 14.50 -12.18 9.02
CA SER A 146 14.79 -13.40 9.76
C SER A 146 15.89 -13.19 10.80
N TRP A 147 16.98 -12.52 10.43
CA TRP A 147 18.07 -12.18 11.32
C TRP A 147 17.60 -11.28 12.48
N ILE A 148 16.88 -10.18 12.18
CA ILE A 148 16.36 -9.24 13.19
C ILE A 148 15.45 -9.95 14.19
N LEU A 149 14.49 -10.73 13.72
CA LEU A 149 13.55 -11.47 14.58
C LEU A 149 14.31 -12.45 15.49
N SER A 150 15.28 -13.18 14.94
CA SER A 150 16.07 -14.16 15.67
C SER A 150 16.97 -13.54 16.74
N GLU A 151 17.64 -12.43 16.43
CA GLU A 151 18.50 -11.71 17.38
C GLU A 151 17.70 -11.05 18.51
N THR A 152 16.52 -10.55 18.20
CA THR A 152 15.75 -9.74 19.16
C THR A 152 14.82 -10.57 20.03
N LEU A 153 14.22 -11.63 19.47
CA LEU A 153 13.27 -12.52 20.18
C LEU A 153 13.94 -13.81 20.68
N GLY A 154 15.16 -14.09 20.25
CA GLY A 154 15.90 -15.32 20.50
C GLY A 154 15.56 -16.42 19.49
N SER A 155 16.57 -16.95 18.81
CA SER A 155 16.43 -17.89 17.68
C SER A 155 15.60 -19.15 17.99
N ARG A 156 15.58 -19.63 19.25
CA ARG A 156 14.76 -20.78 19.66
C ARG A 156 13.25 -20.49 19.70
N ASN A 157 12.87 -19.21 19.73
CA ASN A 157 11.47 -18.77 19.90
C ASN A 157 10.88 -18.26 18.58
N VAL A 158 11.65 -18.32 17.48
CA VAL A 158 11.25 -17.75 16.19
C VAL A 158 11.17 -18.84 15.14
N ALA A 159 9.95 -19.27 14.83
CA ALA A 159 9.64 -20.05 13.64
C ALA A 159 9.14 -19.08 12.58
N ILE A 160 9.64 -19.18 11.35
CA ILE A 160 9.24 -18.32 10.22
C ILE A 160 8.88 -19.23 9.05
N ILE A 161 7.76 -18.93 8.39
CA ILE A 161 7.40 -19.45 7.07
C ILE A 161 7.49 -18.27 6.10
N ALA A 162 8.26 -18.41 5.03
CA ALA A 162 8.45 -17.34 4.05
C ALA A 162 8.52 -17.90 2.62
N GLU A 163 8.49 -16.98 1.65
CA GLU A 163 8.35 -17.34 0.24
C GLU A 163 9.62 -17.90 -0.39
N GLU A 164 10.81 -17.38 0.01
CA GLU A 164 12.06 -17.66 -0.70
C GLU A 164 12.84 -18.83 -0.11
N ASP A 165 13.44 -19.62 -0.97
CA ASP A 165 14.36 -20.68 -0.58
C ASP A 165 15.83 -20.36 -0.99
N VAL A 166 16.76 -21.19 -0.54
CA VAL A 166 18.20 -21.03 -0.81
C VAL A 166 18.67 -21.79 -2.04
N GLN A 167 17.82 -22.58 -2.70
CA GLN A 167 18.25 -23.51 -3.74
C GLN A 167 18.93 -22.80 -4.91
N THR A 168 18.38 -21.66 -5.34
CA THR A 168 18.95 -20.85 -6.41
C THR A 168 20.29 -20.22 -5.98
N LEU A 169 20.37 -19.66 -4.77
CA LEU A 169 21.59 -19.02 -4.26
C LEU A 169 22.71 -20.00 -3.96
N SER A 170 22.39 -21.28 -3.71
CA SER A 170 23.38 -22.32 -3.38
C SER A 170 24.02 -22.95 -4.63
N LYS A 171 23.60 -22.59 -5.84
CA LYS A 171 24.21 -23.09 -7.07
C LYS A 171 25.57 -22.46 -7.33
N ALA A 172 26.51 -23.22 -7.88
CA ALA A 172 27.86 -22.74 -8.15
C ALA A 172 27.92 -21.56 -9.15
N ASP A 173 26.99 -21.49 -10.08
CA ASP A 173 26.85 -20.40 -11.05
C ASP A 173 26.19 -19.14 -10.48
N SER A 174 25.67 -19.21 -9.25
CA SER A 174 24.99 -18.11 -8.56
C SER A 174 25.89 -17.34 -7.57
N ALA A 175 27.20 -17.59 -7.56
CA ALA A 175 28.12 -16.98 -6.59
C ALA A 175 28.07 -15.45 -6.59
N GLY A 176 28.00 -14.81 -7.76
CA GLY A 176 27.88 -13.35 -7.89
C GLY A 176 26.52 -12.82 -7.39
N LEU A 177 25.45 -13.62 -7.53
CA LEU A 177 24.15 -13.28 -6.98
C LEU A 177 24.14 -13.36 -5.46
N LEU A 178 24.72 -14.42 -4.89
CA LEU A 178 24.88 -14.58 -3.45
C LEU A 178 25.71 -13.43 -2.85
N GLU A 179 26.82 -13.08 -3.48
CA GLU A 179 27.65 -11.94 -3.04
C GLU A 179 26.84 -10.62 -3.02
N ALA A 180 26.05 -10.37 -4.06
CA ALA A 180 25.18 -9.19 -4.12
C ALA A 180 24.11 -9.19 -3.01
N VAL A 181 23.53 -10.35 -2.68
CA VAL A 181 22.58 -10.50 -1.56
C VAL A 181 23.29 -10.23 -0.23
N VAL A 182 24.46 -10.83 -0.01
CA VAL A 182 25.27 -10.63 1.21
C VAL A 182 25.62 -9.16 1.42
N GLN A 183 26.07 -8.48 0.37
CA GLN A 183 26.38 -7.06 0.42
C GLN A 183 25.13 -6.23 0.76
N THR A 184 24.01 -6.51 0.09
CA THR A 184 22.74 -5.78 0.31
C THR A 184 22.23 -5.97 1.74
N VAL A 185 22.32 -7.18 2.29
CA VAL A 185 21.95 -7.47 3.69
C VAL A 185 22.85 -6.69 4.66
N ASN A 186 24.17 -6.71 4.47
CA ASN A 186 25.10 -6.00 5.35
C ASN A 186 24.92 -4.48 5.29
N ASP A 187 24.75 -3.92 4.09
CA ASP A 187 24.46 -2.48 3.92
C ASP A 187 23.17 -2.07 4.62
N CYS A 188 22.16 -2.94 4.58
CA CYS A 188 20.91 -2.70 5.28
C CYS A 188 21.07 -2.81 6.80
N LEU A 189 21.73 -3.87 7.30
CA LEU A 189 21.93 -4.11 8.75
C LEU A 189 22.81 -3.05 9.40
N ALA A 190 23.74 -2.43 8.67
CA ALA A 190 24.50 -1.28 9.14
C ALA A 190 23.62 -0.07 9.52
N GLU A 191 22.46 0.07 8.87
CA GLU A 191 21.48 1.13 9.14
C GLU A 191 20.50 0.80 10.28
N ALA A 192 20.59 -0.40 10.90
CA ALA A 192 19.68 -0.86 11.96
C ALA A 192 19.52 0.14 13.14
N PRO A 193 20.57 0.87 13.59
CA PRO A 193 20.41 1.86 14.66
C PRO A 193 19.45 3.01 14.33
N ARG A 194 19.24 3.33 13.05
CA ARG A 194 18.27 4.35 12.62
C ARG A 194 16.82 3.91 12.86
N PHE A 195 16.60 2.59 12.86
CA PHE A 195 15.31 1.97 13.13
C PHE A 195 15.13 1.59 14.60
N GLY A 196 16.12 1.93 15.45
CA GLY A 196 16.13 1.54 16.88
C GLY A 196 16.39 0.05 17.08
N LEU A 197 17.05 -0.59 16.11
CA LEU A 197 17.49 -1.99 16.17
C LEU A 197 19.01 -2.05 16.41
N LYS A 198 19.49 -3.19 16.92
CA LYS A 198 20.91 -3.44 17.07
C LYS A 198 21.51 -3.92 15.76
N ALA A 199 22.60 -3.30 15.32
CA ALA A 199 23.38 -3.80 14.21
C ALA A 199 24.20 -5.03 14.64
N PRO A 200 24.56 -5.95 13.70
CA PRO A 200 25.50 -7.04 14.00
C PRO A 200 26.87 -6.47 14.41
N GLY A 201 27.60 -7.20 15.25
CA GLY A 201 28.93 -6.79 15.70
C GLY A 201 29.99 -6.86 14.59
N THR A 202 29.80 -7.75 13.62
CA THR A 202 30.61 -7.93 12.41
C THR A 202 29.68 -8.13 11.21
N SER A 203 30.16 -7.85 10.01
CA SER A 203 29.42 -8.15 8.77
C SER A 203 29.13 -9.66 8.67
N LEU A 204 27.93 -10.01 8.24
CA LEU A 204 27.52 -11.39 8.01
C LEU A 204 28.24 -11.96 6.78
N GLY A 205 28.72 -13.18 6.88
CA GLY A 205 29.25 -13.94 5.75
C GLY A 205 28.15 -14.62 4.93
N SER A 206 28.53 -15.23 3.81
CA SER A 206 27.61 -15.96 2.93
C SER A 206 26.88 -17.09 3.66
N SER A 207 27.55 -17.83 4.54
CA SER A 207 26.94 -18.92 5.32
C SER A 207 25.88 -18.43 6.28
N GLU A 208 26.11 -17.30 6.95
CA GLU A 208 25.18 -16.70 7.91
C GLU A 208 23.94 -16.13 7.21
N VAL A 209 24.12 -15.54 6.03
CA VAL A 209 23.01 -15.05 5.21
C VAL A 209 22.17 -16.21 4.66
N LEU A 210 22.80 -17.26 4.14
CA LEU A 210 22.09 -18.47 3.70
C LEU A 210 21.36 -19.15 4.86
N GLU A 211 21.97 -19.21 6.04
CA GLU A 211 21.32 -19.74 7.25
C GLU A 211 20.10 -18.90 7.63
N ALA A 212 20.19 -17.56 7.58
CA ALA A 212 19.06 -16.68 7.88
C ALA A 212 17.88 -16.89 6.92
N ILE A 213 18.13 -17.12 5.61
CA ILE A 213 17.10 -17.46 4.63
C ILE A 213 16.55 -18.87 4.91
N SER A 214 17.41 -19.87 5.11
CA SER A 214 17.03 -21.26 5.33
C SER A 214 16.19 -21.46 6.59
N ARG A 215 16.36 -20.61 7.61
CA ARG A 215 15.60 -20.64 8.85
C ARG A 215 14.12 -20.36 8.64
N CYS A 216 13.74 -19.79 7.51
CA CYS A 216 12.37 -19.48 7.14
C CYS A 216 11.62 -20.72 6.55
N ASN A 217 11.83 -21.88 7.13
CA ASN A 217 11.32 -23.17 6.65
C ASN A 217 10.24 -23.78 7.56
N SER A 218 9.59 -23.00 8.40
CA SER A 218 8.48 -23.48 9.22
C SER A 218 7.37 -24.04 8.36
N THR A 219 6.77 -25.12 8.79
CA THR A 219 5.60 -25.71 8.11
C THR A 219 4.30 -24.99 8.47
N GLY A 220 4.33 -24.08 9.44
CA GLY A 220 3.11 -23.53 10.02
C GLY A 220 2.29 -24.59 10.72
N GLY A 221 0.99 -24.38 10.89
CA GLY A 221 0.07 -25.36 11.40
C GLY A 221 -0.90 -24.82 12.47
N PRO A 222 -1.73 -25.72 13.06
CA PRO A 222 -2.80 -25.32 13.97
C PRO A 222 -2.35 -25.00 15.38
N ASN A 223 -1.11 -25.33 15.74
CA ASN A 223 -0.58 -25.18 17.10
C ASN A 223 0.71 -24.39 17.13
N GLY A 224 0.92 -23.64 18.19
CA GLY A 224 2.14 -22.88 18.43
C GLY A 224 2.17 -21.54 17.70
N ARG A 225 3.35 -20.95 17.63
CA ARG A 225 3.55 -19.60 17.14
C ARG A 225 4.57 -19.58 16.01
N PHE A 226 4.21 -18.89 14.92
CA PHE A 226 5.14 -18.68 13.80
C PHE A 226 4.86 -17.36 13.07
N TRP A 227 5.88 -16.83 12.42
CA TRP A 227 5.78 -15.67 11.56
C TRP A 227 5.53 -16.11 10.11
N ALA A 228 4.68 -15.38 9.41
CA ALA A 228 4.48 -15.51 7.96
C ALA A 228 5.05 -14.25 7.31
N LEU A 229 6.01 -14.42 6.39
CA LEU A 229 6.71 -13.33 5.71
C LEU A 229 6.58 -13.48 4.20
N ASP A 230 6.07 -12.43 3.55
CA ASP A 230 6.32 -12.19 2.13
C ASP A 230 7.35 -11.06 2.02
N PRO A 231 8.56 -11.33 1.55
CA PRO A 231 9.62 -10.34 1.50
C PRO A 231 9.36 -9.23 0.48
N VAL A 232 8.78 -9.55 -0.69
CA VAL A 232 8.40 -8.58 -1.73
C VAL A 232 7.14 -9.05 -2.45
N ASP A 233 5.99 -8.94 -1.79
CA ASP A 233 4.70 -9.22 -2.42
C ASP A 233 4.48 -8.29 -3.62
N GLY A 234 4.26 -8.88 -4.77
CA GLY A 234 4.12 -8.17 -6.03
C GLY A 234 5.45 -7.83 -6.70
N THR A 235 6.40 -8.78 -6.77
CA THR A 235 7.73 -8.60 -7.38
C THR A 235 7.68 -8.01 -8.78
N LEU A 236 6.67 -8.35 -9.58
CA LEU A 236 6.48 -7.75 -10.91
C LEU A 236 6.15 -6.24 -10.82
N GLY A 237 5.37 -5.82 -9.81
CA GLY A 237 5.12 -4.41 -9.50
C GLY A 237 6.41 -3.71 -9.05
N PHE A 238 7.17 -4.35 -8.18
CA PHE A 238 8.47 -3.87 -7.70
C PHE A 238 9.43 -3.58 -8.86
N VAL A 239 9.64 -4.54 -9.74
CA VAL A 239 10.53 -4.39 -10.93
C VAL A 239 10.07 -3.28 -11.87
N ARG A 240 8.77 -3.05 -11.96
CA ARG A 240 8.17 -2.02 -12.81
C ARG A 240 8.13 -0.62 -12.18
N GLY A 241 8.59 -0.47 -10.94
CA GLY A 241 8.46 0.79 -10.20
C GLY A 241 7.00 1.12 -9.84
N ASP A 242 6.13 0.10 -9.77
CA ASP A 242 4.72 0.20 -9.39
C ASP A 242 4.52 -0.21 -7.92
N GLN A 243 3.31 -0.53 -7.50
CA GLN A 243 2.98 -0.94 -6.15
C GLN A 243 3.54 -2.33 -5.82
N TYR A 244 4.06 -2.48 -4.61
CA TYR A 244 4.49 -3.72 -3.99
C TYR A 244 4.41 -3.58 -2.47
N ALA A 245 4.54 -4.68 -1.74
CA ALA A 245 4.50 -4.65 -0.29
C ALA A 245 5.55 -5.57 0.33
N VAL A 246 5.90 -5.30 1.60
CA VAL A 246 6.57 -6.23 2.51
C VAL A 246 5.54 -6.64 3.55
N ALA A 247 5.23 -7.91 3.67
CA ALA A 247 4.18 -8.40 4.56
C ALA A 247 4.75 -9.30 5.66
N LEU A 248 4.47 -8.95 6.91
CA LEU A 248 4.87 -9.73 8.08
C LEU A 248 3.68 -9.92 9.01
N ALA A 249 3.34 -11.16 9.33
CA ALA A 249 2.28 -11.49 10.27
C ALA A 249 2.77 -12.48 11.32
N LEU A 250 2.25 -12.37 12.54
CA LEU A 250 2.40 -13.38 13.57
C LEU A 250 1.11 -14.21 13.68
N ILE A 251 1.25 -15.51 13.62
CA ILE A 251 0.16 -16.47 13.75
C ILE A 251 0.43 -17.28 15.02
N GLU A 252 -0.60 -17.40 15.88
CA GLU A 252 -0.57 -18.19 17.10
C GLU A 252 -1.81 -19.08 17.12
N ASP A 253 -1.58 -20.39 17.23
CA ASP A 253 -2.63 -21.42 17.26
C ASP A 253 -3.64 -21.31 16.09
N GLY A 254 -3.10 -21.06 14.88
CA GLY A 254 -3.87 -20.93 13.64
C GLY A 254 -4.56 -19.57 13.46
N GLU A 255 -4.47 -18.66 14.42
CA GLU A 255 -5.07 -17.33 14.37
C GLU A 255 -4.02 -16.24 14.08
N VAL A 256 -4.30 -15.35 13.14
CA VAL A 256 -3.44 -14.17 12.91
C VAL A 256 -3.61 -13.20 14.06
N VAL A 257 -2.56 -12.97 14.84
CA VAL A 257 -2.59 -12.13 16.05
C VAL A 257 -1.91 -10.79 15.89
N LEU A 258 -1.10 -10.62 14.84
CA LEU A 258 -0.40 -9.38 14.52
C LEU A 258 -0.18 -9.30 13.00
N GLY A 259 -0.31 -8.11 12.44
CA GLY A 259 -0.03 -7.85 11.03
C GLY A 259 0.70 -6.52 10.85
N VAL A 260 1.73 -6.55 10.01
CA VAL A 260 2.51 -5.37 9.60
C VAL A 260 2.69 -5.43 8.09
N LEU A 261 2.28 -4.38 7.41
CA LEU A 261 2.29 -4.27 5.95
C LEU A 261 3.04 -3.01 5.53
N GLY A 262 4.23 -3.18 4.98
CA GLY A 262 5.02 -2.11 4.39
C GLY A 262 4.61 -1.87 2.94
N CYS A 263 4.29 -0.62 2.58
CA CYS A 263 3.85 -0.22 1.25
C CYS A 263 4.71 0.94 0.73
N PRO A 264 5.92 0.68 0.18
CA PRO A 264 6.90 1.74 -0.11
C PRO A 264 6.49 2.73 -1.19
N ASN A 265 5.66 2.33 -2.14
CA ASN A 265 5.19 3.19 -3.21
C ASN A 265 3.74 3.69 -3.00
N TYR A 266 3.15 3.42 -1.83
CA TYR A 266 1.78 3.80 -1.54
C TYR A 266 1.70 5.30 -1.21
N PRO A 267 0.87 6.10 -1.93
CA PRO A 267 0.76 7.52 -1.68
C PRO A 267 0.17 7.84 -0.31
N MET A 268 0.73 8.82 0.39
CA MET A 268 0.23 9.26 1.69
C MET A 268 -1.10 10.01 1.59
N ARG A 269 -1.40 10.62 0.45
CA ARG A 269 -2.67 11.34 0.21
C ARG A 269 -3.75 10.40 -0.32
N LYS A 270 -4.98 10.56 0.17
CA LYS A 270 -6.16 9.76 -0.25
C LYS A 270 -6.60 9.98 -1.71
N GLU A 271 -6.18 11.07 -2.32
CA GLU A 271 -6.63 11.49 -3.66
C GLU A 271 -6.02 10.68 -4.83
N TRP A 272 -5.12 9.76 -4.55
CA TRP A 272 -4.41 9.01 -5.58
C TRP A 272 -5.30 8.05 -6.39
N LEU A 273 -6.48 7.67 -5.88
CA LEU A 273 -7.46 6.85 -6.58
C LEU A 273 -8.29 7.64 -7.59
N SER A 274 -8.25 8.98 -7.52
CA SER A 274 -8.91 9.83 -8.47
C SER A 274 -8.13 9.87 -9.79
N TYR A 275 -8.76 10.36 -10.84
CA TYR A 275 -8.34 10.49 -12.26
C TYR A 275 -6.83 10.62 -12.53
N HIS A 276 -6.03 11.12 -11.59
CA HIS A 276 -4.60 11.40 -11.75
C HIS A 276 -3.69 10.16 -11.72
N HIS A 277 -4.12 9.02 -11.21
CA HIS A 277 -3.22 7.86 -11.07
C HIS A 277 -2.68 7.34 -12.42
N ARG A 278 -3.53 7.26 -13.46
CA ARG A 278 -3.08 6.92 -14.81
C ARG A 278 -2.13 7.95 -15.40
N TYR A 279 -2.40 9.22 -15.15
CA TYR A 279 -1.60 10.33 -15.67
C TYR A 279 -0.24 10.43 -14.98
N HIS A 280 -0.21 10.31 -13.66
CA HIS A 280 1.03 10.30 -12.88
C HIS A 280 1.94 9.10 -13.20
N ARG A 281 1.39 7.92 -13.45
CA ARG A 281 2.16 6.75 -13.89
C ARG A 281 2.82 6.96 -15.26
N ILE A 282 2.20 7.71 -16.15
CA ILE A 282 2.79 8.07 -17.46
C ILE A 282 3.84 9.14 -17.27
N ILE A 283 3.57 10.17 -16.46
CA ILE A 283 4.51 11.28 -16.22
C ILE A 283 5.70 10.83 -15.37
N SER A 284 5.52 9.98 -14.36
CA SER A 284 6.63 9.49 -13.54
C SER A 284 7.61 8.61 -14.31
N LYS A 285 7.19 8.02 -15.42
CA LYS A 285 8.09 7.34 -16.37
C LYS A 285 8.87 8.31 -17.26
N LEU A 286 8.31 9.50 -17.53
CA LEU A 286 8.90 10.53 -18.39
C LEU A 286 9.73 11.56 -17.62
N THR A 287 9.36 11.79 -16.36
CA THR A 287 10.05 12.73 -15.47
C THR A 287 10.10 12.08 -14.08
N PRO A 288 11.22 11.44 -13.67
CA PRO A 288 11.32 10.91 -12.32
C PRO A 288 11.00 12.05 -11.33
N PRO A 289 10.09 11.82 -10.37
CA PRO A 289 9.77 12.85 -9.39
C PRO A 289 11.05 13.19 -8.64
N THR A 290 11.36 14.48 -8.54
CA THR A 290 12.36 14.96 -7.60
C THR A 290 11.92 14.54 -6.19
N SER A 291 12.85 14.11 -5.36
CA SER A 291 12.62 13.50 -4.04
C SER A 291 11.74 14.31 -3.08
N GLU A 292 11.47 15.58 -3.40
CA GLU A 292 10.70 16.52 -2.56
C GLU A 292 9.19 16.56 -2.86
N SER A 293 8.71 15.95 -3.94
CA SER A 293 7.33 16.20 -4.41
C SER A 293 6.31 15.11 -4.06
N TRP A 294 6.71 13.96 -3.51
CA TRP A 294 5.82 12.83 -3.27
C TRP A 294 5.99 12.24 -1.87
N ASP A 295 5.09 12.61 -0.96
CA ASP A 295 4.91 11.86 0.27
C ASP A 295 4.34 10.48 -0.09
N LYS A 296 5.21 9.50 -0.23
CA LYS A 296 4.86 8.10 -0.45
C LYS A 296 5.59 7.20 0.52
N GLY A 297 4.98 6.06 0.77
CA GLY A 297 5.53 5.01 1.59
C GLY A 297 5.08 5.08 3.04
N CYS A 298 4.48 3.97 3.49
CA CYS A 298 4.04 3.79 4.85
C CYS A 298 4.15 2.34 5.29
N VAL A 299 4.08 2.13 6.59
CA VAL A 299 3.81 0.84 7.22
C VAL A 299 2.45 0.93 7.91
N ILE A 300 1.55 -0.01 7.60
CA ILE A 300 0.26 -0.16 8.27
C ILE A 300 0.37 -1.39 9.18
N TYR A 301 -0.09 -1.26 10.41
CA TYR A 301 0.07 -2.33 11.39
C TYR A 301 -1.08 -2.38 12.39
N THR A 302 -1.24 -3.54 12.98
CA THR A 302 -2.21 -3.79 14.05
C THR A 302 -1.87 -5.05 14.84
N ARG A 303 -2.58 -5.23 15.94
CA ARG A 303 -2.64 -6.48 16.73
C ARG A 303 -4.09 -6.84 17.00
N ARG A 304 -4.37 -8.12 17.14
CA ARG A 304 -5.72 -8.64 17.39
C ARG A 304 -6.30 -8.08 18.70
N GLY A 305 -7.55 -7.63 18.63
CA GLY A 305 -8.29 -7.09 19.75
C GLY A 305 -7.93 -5.64 20.11
N SER A 306 -7.15 -4.94 19.26
CA SER A 306 -6.92 -3.51 19.46
C SER A 306 -8.14 -2.66 19.06
N GLY A 307 -8.99 -3.16 18.14
CA GLY A 307 -10.07 -2.39 17.54
C GLY A 307 -9.60 -1.24 16.67
N GLU A 308 -8.29 -1.17 16.37
CA GLU A 308 -7.64 -0.11 15.63
C GLU A 308 -6.49 -0.63 14.76
N ALA A 309 -6.34 -0.04 13.57
CA ALA A 309 -5.15 -0.18 12.75
C ALA A 309 -4.47 1.19 12.61
N TRP A 310 -3.15 1.18 12.46
CA TRP A 310 -2.32 2.39 12.48
C TRP A 310 -1.45 2.46 11.23
N MET A 311 -1.19 3.66 10.75
CA MET A 311 -0.29 3.92 9.63
C MET A 311 0.87 4.81 10.09
N GLN A 312 2.10 4.36 9.86
CA GLN A 312 3.35 5.05 10.14
C GLN A 312 4.03 5.40 8.81
N PRO A 313 4.38 6.66 8.54
CA PRO A 313 5.19 7.01 7.37
C PRO A 313 6.54 6.28 7.37
N LEU A 314 7.05 5.94 6.19
CA LEU A 314 8.44 5.47 6.06
C LEU A 314 9.42 6.61 6.36
N ILE A 315 10.51 6.26 7.02
CA ILE A 315 11.59 7.24 7.25
C ILE A 315 12.30 7.56 5.94
N GLN A 316 12.58 8.84 5.73
CA GLN A 316 13.25 9.34 4.54
C GLN A 316 14.64 9.89 4.85
N GLY A 317 15.55 9.81 3.89
CA GLY A 317 16.92 10.33 4.01
C GLY A 317 17.65 9.73 5.20
N HIS A 318 18.31 10.55 6.02
CA HIS A 318 19.09 10.14 7.20
C HIS A 318 18.33 10.23 8.53
N LYS A 319 16.98 10.38 8.48
CA LYS A 319 16.16 10.48 9.69
C LYS A 319 16.18 9.18 10.49
N LYS A 320 15.92 9.28 11.79
CA LYS A 320 15.67 8.13 12.67
C LYS A 320 14.18 7.86 12.76
N LEU A 321 13.83 6.60 12.94
CA LEU A 321 12.45 6.21 13.18
C LEU A 321 11.95 6.74 14.52
N VAL A 322 10.87 7.52 14.47
CA VAL A 322 10.15 8.01 15.66
C VAL A 322 8.82 7.25 15.71
N TRP A 323 8.83 6.11 16.40
CA TRP A 323 7.67 5.24 16.53
C TRP A 323 7.39 4.99 18.02
N PRO A 324 6.11 5.00 18.43
CA PRO A 324 4.87 5.15 17.64
C PRO A 324 4.41 6.61 17.38
N ASN A 325 5.16 7.62 17.79
CA ASN A 325 4.71 9.01 17.91
C ASN A 325 4.28 9.70 16.58
N SER A 326 4.66 9.15 15.42
CA SER A 326 4.22 9.68 14.11
C SER A 326 3.16 8.80 13.43
N ALA A 327 2.62 7.82 14.14
CA ALA A 327 1.56 6.96 13.64
C ALA A 327 0.20 7.67 13.67
N THR A 328 -0.62 7.39 12.68
CA THR A 328 -2.00 7.88 12.58
C THR A 328 -2.97 6.71 12.48
N PRO A 329 -4.13 6.75 13.15
CA PRO A 329 -5.12 5.69 13.01
C PRO A 329 -5.70 5.67 11.60
N VAL A 330 -5.97 4.47 11.09
CA VAL A 330 -6.66 4.24 9.83
C VAL A 330 -7.96 3.48 10.09
N LYS A 331 -8.97 3.81 9.29
CA LYS A 331 -10.29 3.15 9.35
C LYS A 331 -10.80 2.91 7.94
N VAL A 332 -11.55 1.85 7.80
CA VAL A 332 -12.27 1.54 6.55
C VAL A 332 -13.26 2.64 6.18
N SER A 333 -13.62 2.68 4.89
CA SER A 333 -14.63 3.60 4.37
C SER A 333 -16.03 3.29 4.94
N THR A 334 -16.85 4.31 5.09
CA THR A 334 -18.27 4.19 5.50
C THR A 334 -19.23 4.05 4.30
N ILE A 335 -18.72 3.94 3.08
CA ILE A 335 -19.54 3.79 1.87
C ILE A 335 -20.15 2.39 1.84
N GLU A 336 -21.48 2.32 1.85
CA GLU A 336 -22.28 1.08 1.77
C GLU A 336 -23.01 0.91 0.44
N ASN A 337 -23.10 1.99 -0.35
CA ASN A 337 -23.76 1.96 -1.66
C ASN A 337 -22.78 1.44 -2.72
N PRO A 338 -23.07 0.28 -3.37
CA PRO A 338 -22.21 -0.27 -4.42
C PRO A 338 -21.91 0.70 -5.56
N ALA A 339 -22.88 1.56 -5.94
CA ALA A 339 -22.70 2.51 -7.02
C ALA A 339 -21.60 3.56 -6.74
N LEU A 340 -21.31 3.81 -5.46
CA LEU A 340 -20.26 4.74 -5.01
C LEU A 340 -18.97 4.04 -4.63
N ALA A 341 -19.01 2.71 -4.44
CA ALA A 341 -17.88 1.92 -3.99
C ALA A 341 -16.81 1.80 -5.08
N THR A 342 -15.56 1.83 -4.65
CA THR A 342 -14.37 1.49 -5.44
C THR A 342 -13.97 0.06 -5.10
N PHE A 343 -13.73 -0.77 -6.11
CA PHE A 343 -13.26 -2.13 -5.87
C PHE A 343 -11.88 -2.35 -6.47
N CYS A 344 -11.08 -3.15 -5.76
CA CYS A 344 -9.75 -3.57 -6.15
C CYS A 344 -9.77 -5.01 -6.67
N GLU A 345 -8.92 -5.29 -7.65
CA GLU A 345 -8.62 -6.65 -8.10
C GLU A 345 -7.11 -6.75 -8.43
N PRO A 346 -6.52 -7.97 -8.47
CA PRO A 346 -5.13 -8.16 -8.88
C PRO A 346 -4.88 -7.62 -10.29
N VAL A 347 -3.69 -7.07 -10.53
CA VAL A 347 -3.25 -6.68 -11.89
C VAL A 347 -3.13 -7.91 -12.78
N GLU A 348 -2.61 -9.00 -12.23
CA GLU A 348 -2.26 -10.22 -12.93
C GLU A 348 -3.49 -11.09 -13.18
N LYS A 349 -3.80 -11.28 -14.47
CA LYS A 349 -4.92 -12.14 -14.88
C LYS A 349 -4.67 -13.63 -14.59
N ALA A 350 -3.41 -14.02 -14.36
CA ALA A 350 -3.07 -15.38 -13.99
C ALA A 350 -3.68 -15.77 -12.63
N ASN A 351 -3.72 -14.82 -11.70
CA ASN A 351 -4.09 -15.04 -10.30
C ASN A 351 -5.58 -14.78 -10.01
N SER A 352 -6.35 -14.25 -10.98
CA SER A 352 -7.77 -13.94 -10.74
C SER A 352 -8.58 -13.92 -12.05
N SER A 353 -9.83 -14.39 -11.99
CA SER A 353 -10.77 -14.34 -13.11
C SER A 353 -11.41 -12.96 -13.23
N HIS A 354 -10.78 -12.05 -14.01
CA HIS A 354 -11.31 -10.70 -14.23
C HIS A 354 -12.68 -10.67 -14.92
N SER A 355 -12.99 -11.64 -15.78
CA SER A 355 -14.31 -11.72 -16.41
C SER A 355 -15.42 -12.02 -15.40
N PHE A 356 -15.15 -12.97 -14.49
CA PHE A 356 -16.08 -13.27 -13.41
C PHE A 356 -16.26 -12.08 -12.46
N THR A 357 -15.14 -11.45 -12.04
CA THR A 357 -15.18 -10.24 -11.21
C THR A 357 -15.99 -9.12 -11.86
N ALA A 358 -15.84 -8.90 -13.18
CA ALA A 358 -16.59 -7.86 -13.90
C ALA A 358 -18.10 -8.18 -13.96
N GLY A 359 -18.47 -9.43 -14.21
CA GLY A 359 -19.88 -9.87 -14.18
C GLY A 359 -20.51 -9.68 -12.81
N LEU A 360 -19.78 -10.11 -11.76
CA LEU A 360 -20.22 -9.95 -10.38
C LEU A 360 -20.34 -8.46 -9.99
N ALA A 361 -19.36 -7.63 -10.34
CA ALA A 361 -19.38 -6.19 -10.09
C ALA A 361 -20.63 -5.53 -10.73
N HIS A 362 -20.98 -5.93 -11.96
CA HIS A 362 -22.17 -5.45 -12.63
C HIS A 362 -23.44 -5.90 -11.90
N SER A 363 -23.55 -7.16 -11.49
CA SER A 363 -24.74 -7.72 -10.83
C SER A 363 -25.05 -7.06 -9.48
N VAL A 364 -24.00 -6.69 -8.70
CA VAL A 364 -24.17 -5.99 -7.41
C VAL A 364 -24.33 -4.47 -7.56
N GLY A 365 -24.22 -3.93 -8.78
CA GLY A 365 -24.41 -2.51 -9.07
C GLY A 365 -23.18 -1.63 -8.86
N LEU A 366 -21.96 -2.19 -8.89
CA LEU A 366 -20.72 -1.41 -8.92
C LEU A 366 -20.65 -0.62 -10.24
N ARG A 367 -20.37 0.68 -10.16
CA ARG A 367 -20.36 1.58 -11.32
C ARG A 367 -18.97 2.03 -11.73
N LYS A 368 -18.00 1.97 -10.80
CA LYS A 368 -16.63 2.37 -11.05
C LYS A 368 -15.85 1.24 -11.73
N GLN A 369 -14.85 1.61 -12.54
CA GLN A 369 -13.88 0.66 -13.08
C GLN A 369 -13.04 0.08 -11.96
N PRO A 370 -12.61 -1.19 -12.06
CA PRO A 370 -11.76 -1.80 -11.06
C PRO A 370 -10.42 -1.08 -10.94
N LEU A 371 -9.99 -0.88 -9.71
CA LEU A 371 -8.65 -0.46 -9.38
C LEU A 371 -7.74 -1.70 -9.37
N ARG A 372 -6.91 -1.84 -10.40
CA ARG A 372 -5.94 -2.93 -10.50
C ARG A 372 -4.65 -2.54 -9.80
N VAL A 373 -4.36 -3.22 -8.71
CA VAL A 373 -3.20 -2.95 -7.87
C VAL A 373 -2.42 -4.24 -7.65
N TYR A 374 -1.09 -4.15 -7.74
CA TYR A 374 -0.23 -5.26 -7.34
C TYR A 374 -0.28 -5.45 -5.82
N SER A 375 0.03 -6.64 -5.35
CA SER A 375 0.33 -6.96 -3.95
C SER A 375 -0.80 -6.75 -2.94
N MET A 376 -0.46 -6.94 -1.68
CA MET A 376 -1.29 -6.65 -0.51
C MET A 376 -1.58 -5.16 -0.31
N VAL A 377 -1.07 -4.27 -1.15
CA VAL A 377 -1.51 -2.85 -1.18
C VAL A 377 -3.02 -2.73 -1.35
N LYS A 378 -3.70 -3.73 -1.92
CA LYS A 378 -5.16 -3.81 -1.96
C LYS A 378 -5.79 -3.83 -0.56
N TYR A 379 -5.19 -4.58 0.37
CA TYR A 379 -5.62 -4.61 1.78
C TYR A 379 -5.38 -3.26 2.47
N ALA A 380 -4.21 -2.64 2.21
CA ALA A 380 -3.89 -1.30 2.70
C ALA A 380 -4.91 -0.25 2.22
N ALA A 381 -5.35 -0.32 0.96
CA ALA A 381 -6.33 0.59 0.38
C ALA A 381 -7.70 0.47 1.07
N ILE A 382 -8.13 -0.75 1.41
CA ILE A 382 -9.38 -0.97 2.14
C ILE A 382 -9.26 -0.49 3.59
N ALA A 383 -8.20 -0.87 4.28
CA ALA A 383 -8.00 -0.52 5.69
C ALA A 383 -7.90 1.01 5.91
N ARG A 384 -7.31 1.75 4.95
CA ARG A 384 -7.24 3.21 4.99
C ARG A 384 -8.51 3.91 4.49
N GLY A 385 -9.47 3.17 3.93
CA GLY A 385 -10.71 3.70 3.37
C GLY A 385 -10.52 4.43 2.04
N ASP A 386 -9.54 4.02 1.23
CA ASP A 386 -9.32 4.50 -0.13
C ASP A 386 -10.12 3.69 -1.16
N ALA A 387 -10.43 2.45 -0.82
CA ALA A 387 -11.31 1.57 -1.57
C ALA A 387 -12.23 0.81 -0.60
N GLU A 388 -13.34 0.29 -1.10
CA GLU A 388 -14.35 -0.38 -0.29
C GLU A 388 -14.35 -1.89 -0.43
N ILE A 389 -13.83 -2.43 -1.53
CA ILE A 389 -13.98 -3.84 -1.87
C ILE A 389 -12.68 -4.36 -2.50
N PHE A 390 -12.26 -5.53 -2.08
CA PHE A 390 -11.27 -6.36 -2.79
C PHE A 390 -11.89 -7.71 -3.11
N MET A 391 -11.73 -8.13 -4.35
CA MET A 391 -12.20 -9.44 -4.82
C MET A 391 -11.07 -10.15 -5.55
N LYS A 392 -10.84 -11.43 -5.21
CA LYS A 392 -9.89 -12.33 -5.87
C LYS A 392 -10.55 -13.69 -6.05
N PHE A 393 -10.73 -14.10 -7.28
CA PHE A 393 -11.26 -15.41 -7.65
C PHE A 393 -10.17 -16.17 -8.40
N ALA A 394 -9.45 -16.99 -7.66
CA ALA A 394 -8.32 -17.74 -8.18
C ALA A 394 -8.77 -18.68 -9.33
N ARG A 395 -7.88 -18.91 -10.29
CA ARG A 395 -8.10 -19.92 -11.33
C ARG A 395 -7.98 -21.32 -10.73
N ALA A 396 -8.62 -22.28 -11.39
CA ALA A 396 -8.53 -23.68 -11.00
C ALA A 396 -7.07 -24.12 -10.89
N GLY A 397 -6.72 -24.75 -9.76
CA GLY A 397 -5.37 -25.23 -9.46
C GLY A 397 -4.42 -24.22 -8.82
N TYR A 398 -4.78 -22.92 -8.73
CA TYR A 398 -4.00 -21.96 -7.98
C TYR A 398 -4.28 -22.09 -6.48
N LYS A 399 -3.22 -22.19 -5.68
CA LYS A 399 -3.33 -22.25 -4.22
C LYS A 399 -2.83 -20.94 -3.61
N GLU A 400 -3.70 -20.30 -2.83
CA GLU A 400 -3.36 -19.08 -2.10
C GLU A 400 -2.39 -19.39 -0.97
N LYS A 401 -1.32 -18.62 -0.88
CA LYS A 401 -0.32 -18.74 0.17
C LYS A 401 -0.68 -17.83 1.36
N ILE A 402 -0.41 -18.29 2.58
CA ILE A 402 -0.82 -17.56 3.79
C ILE A 402 -0.13 -16.18 3.91
N TRP A 403 1.09 -16.04 3.46
CA TRP A 403 1.84 -14.78 3.54
C TRP A 403 1.30 -13.69 2.61
N ASP A 404 0.59 -14.05 1.52
CA ASP A 404 -0.10 -13.11 0.62
C ASP A 404 -1.35 -12.46 1.27
N HIS A 405 -1.77 -12.93 2.46
CA HIS A 405 -3.06 -12.54 3.04
C HIS A 405 -3.00 -12.21 4.53
N ALA A 406 -2.23 -12.93 5.34
CA ALA A 406 -2.33 -12.89 6.81
C ALA A 406 -2.25 -11.47 7.39
N ALA A 407 -1.21 -10.70 7.01
CA ALA A 407 -1.06 -9.33 7.51
C ALA A 407 -2.22 -8.42 7.10
N GLY A 408 -2.67 -8.52 5.84
CA GLY A 408 -3.75 -7.69 5.31
C GLY A 408 -5.11 -8.01 5.95
N VAL A 409 -5.37 -9.29 6.21
CA VAL A 409 -6.64 -9.74 6.82
C VAL A 409 -6.84 -9.11 8.18
N ILE A 410 -5.89 -9.25 9.10
CA ILE A 410 -6.02 -8.69 10.44
C ILE A 410 -6.05 -7.16 10.40
N ILE A 411 -5.29 -6.51 9.51
CA ILE A 411 -5.29 -5.06 9.37
C ILE A 411 -6.68 -4.55 8.97
N ILE A 412 -7.35 -5.18 8.00
CA ILE A 412 -8.72 -4.79 7.63
C ILE A 412 -9.70 -5.05 8.77
N GLN A 413 -9.61 -6.21 9.44
CA GLN A 413 -10.51 -6.57 10.54
C GLN A 413 -10.44 -5.54 11.68
N GLU A 414 -9.24 -5.19 12.14
CA GLU A 414 -9.04 -4.22 13.21
C GLU A 414 -9.34 -2.77 12.77
N ALA A 415 -9.24 -2.46 11.47
CA ALA A 415 -9.69 -1.19 10.90
C ALA A 415 -11.24 -1.10 10.77
N GLY A 416 -11.98 -2.16 11.11
CA GLY A 416 -13.44 -2.21 11.11
C GLY A 416 -14.08 -2.83 9.86
N GLY A 417 -13.29 -3.49 8.99
CA GLY A 417 -13.77 -4.19 7.81
C GLY A 417 -14.01 -5.68 8.01
N VAL A 418 -14.38 -6.37 6.93
CA VAL A 418 -14.70 -7.80 6.91
C VAL A 418 -13.88 -8.48 5.83
N VAL A 419 -13.24 -9.61 6.17
CA VAL A 419 -12.51 -10.47 5.21
C VAL A 419 -12.94 -11.92 5.41
N THR A 420 -13.35 -12.58 4.33
CA THR A 420 -13.74 -13.99 4.31
C THR A 420 -13.32 -14.64 2.98
N ASP A 421 -13.51 -15.96 2.89
CA ASP A 421 -13.64 -16.59 1.58
C ASP A 421 -14.92 -16.11 0.86
N ALA A 422 -15.08 -16.47 -0.40
CA ALA A 422 -16.24 -16.04 -1.18
C ALA A 422 -17.56 -16.75 -0.78
N GLY A 423 -17.47 -17.78 0.07
CA GLY A 423 -18.61 -18.42 0.74
C GLY A 423 -19.00 -17.76 2.06
N GLY A 424 -18.28 -16.72 2.50
CA GLY A 424 -18.55 -15.99 3.73
C GLY A 424 -17.90 -16.59 4.98
N ARG A 425 -17.00 -17.58 4.86
CA ARG A 425 -16.30 -18.20 5.99
C ARG A 425 -14.99 -17.48 6.28
N PRO A 426 -14.56 -17.37 7.55
CA PRO A 426 -13.22 -16.87 7.89
C PRO A 426 -12.12 -17.65 7.15
N LEU A 427 -11.03 -16.96 6.79
CA LEU A 427 -9.86 -17.62 6.23
C LEU A 427 -9.13 -18.43 7.29
N ASP A 428 -8.76 -19.68 6.96
CA ASP A 428 -8.11 -20.62 7.88
C ASP A 428 -6.59 -20.62 7.66
N PHE A 429 -5.85 -20.08 8.63
CA PHE A 429 -4.40 -20.03 8.62
C PHE A 429 -3.73 -21.20 9.37
N SER A 430 -4.50 -22.21 9.79
CA SER A 430 -4.03 -23.36 10.55
C SER A 430 -3.52 -24.52 9.68
N LYS A 431 -3.60 -24.44 8.35
CA LYS A 431 -3.33 -25.55 7.43
C LYS A 431 -1.94 -25.56 6.82
N GLY A 432 -0.99 -24.80 7.38
CA GLY A 432 0.37 -24.67 6.86
C GLY A 432 0.49 -23.52 5.87
N MET A 433 1.31 -23.68 4.81
CA MET A 433 1.64 -22.59 3.90
C MET A 433 0.51 -22.14 2.96
N TYR A 434 -0.55 -22.94 2.80
CA TYR A 434 -1.64 -22.65 1.89
C TYR A 434 -2.96 -22.42 2.64
N LEU A 435 -3.78 -21.52 2.12
CA LEU A 435 -5.17 -21.38 2.54
C LEU A 435 -5.99 -22.53 1.93
N GLU A 436 -5.95 -23.69 2.59
CA GLU A 436 -6.68 -24.86 2.16
C GLU A 436 -8.19 -24.72 2.42
N GLY A 437 -9.00 -25.27 1.53
CA GLY A 437 -10.45 -25.29 1.68
C GLY A 437 -11.16 -23.96 1.42
N LEU A 438 -10.48 -23.00 0.77
CA LEU A 438 -11.14 -21.75 0.33
C LEU A 438 -12.34 -22.07 -0.56
N ASP A 439 -13.49 -21.47 -0.24
CA ASP A 439 -14.66 -21.53 -1.08
C ASP A 439 -14.59 -20.41 -2.15
N ARG A 440 -14.25 -20.79 -3.37
CA ARG A 440 -14.33 -19.99 -4.61
C ARG A 440 -13.37 -18.80 -4.71
N GLY A 441 -12.91 -18.20 -3.63
CA GLY A 441 -12.03 -17.03 -3.65
C GLY A 441 -12.03 -16.24 -2.35
N ILE A 442 -11.53 -15.01 -2.40
CA ILE A 442 -11.40 -14.13 -1.23
C ILE A 442 -12.15 -12.82 -1.48
N ILE A 443 -12.91 -12.38 -0.49
CA ILE A 443 -13.63 -11.11 -0.48
C ILE A 443 -13.25 -10.34 0.77
N ALA A 444 -12.80 -9.08 0.59
CA ALA A 444 -12.60 -8.14 1.67
C ALA A 444 -13.42 -6.88 1.40
N CYS A 445 -14.11 -6.38 2.41
CA CYS A 445 -14.97 -5.20 2.31
C CYS A 445 -14.77 -4.24 3.48
N ALA A 446 -15.01 -2.97 3.22
CA ALA A 446 -15.03 -1.93 4.24
C ALA A 446 -16.15 -2.12 5.28
N GLY A 447 -17.19 -2.91 5.00
CA GLY A 447 -18.25 -3.17 5.95
C GLY A 447 -19.13 -4.36 5.59
N ALA A 448 -19.88 -4.87 6.59
CA ALA A 448 -20.69 -6.08 6.48
C ALA A 448 -21.76 -5.99 5.40
N LYS A 449 -22.40 -4.83 5.19
CA LYS A 449 -23.47 -4.68 4.20
C LYS A 449 -22.99 -4.86 2.75
N LEU A 450 -21.80 -4.32 2.41
CA LEU A 450 -21.19 -4.56 1.10
C LEU A 450 -20.76 -6.00 0.96
N HIS A 451 -20.15 -6.56 2.01
CA HIS A 451 -19.71 -7.94 2.03
C HIS A 451 -20.86 -8.92 1.78
N GLU A 452 -21.97 -8.78 2.52
CA GLU A 452 -23.15 -9.61 2.36
C GLU A 452 -23.75 -9.54 0.94
N LYS A 453 -23.82 -8.35 0.35
CA LYS A 453 -24.28 -8.20 -1.04
C LYS A 453 -23.41 -8.97 -2.03
N ILE A 454 -22.10 -8.94 -1.84
CA ILE A 454 -21.16 -9.58 -2.76
C ILE A 454 -21.20 -11.09 -2.58
N THR A 455 -21.17 -11.61 -1.37
CA THR A 455 -21.25 -13.05 -1.11
C THR A 455 -22.55 -13.65 -1.64
N ARG A 456 -23.69 -13.02 -1.42
CA ARG A 456 -24.98 -13.42 -2.03
C ARG A 456 -24.95 -13.43 -3.56
N ALA A 457 -24.29 -12.45 -4.18
CA ALA A 457 -24.19 -12.40 -5.64
C ALA A 457 -23.23 -13.48 -6.17
N VAL A 458 -22.19 -13.83 -5.43
CA VAL A 458 -21.33 -15.00 -5.75
C VAL A 458 -22.16 -16.27 -5.73
N ASP A 459 -22.94 -16.52 -4.69
CA ASP A 459 -23.80 -17.71 -4.58
C ASP A 459 -24.81 -17.79 -5.73
N ALA A 460 -25.49 -16.68 -6.04
CA ALA A 460 -26.44 -16.63 -7.15
C ALA A 460 -25.76 -16.90 -8.51
N SER A 461 -24.56 -16.35 -8.74
CA SER A 461 -23.81 -16.54 -9.98
C SER A 461 -23.30 -17.98 -10.15
N TRP A 462 -22.91 -18.64 -9.05
CA TRP A 462 -22.40 -20.00 -9.06
C TRP A 462 -23.50 -21.03 -9.28
N ASN A 463 -24.64 -20.83 -8.63
CA ASN A 463 -25.80 -21.72 -8.75
C ASN A 463 -26.46 -21.62 -10.14
N SER A 464 -26.38 -20.48 -10.82
CA SER A 464 -26.87 -20.32 -12.19
C SER A 464 -25.94 -20.93 -13.26
N SER A 465 -24.66 -21.17 -12.94
CA SER A 465 -23.69 -21.80 -13.85
C SER A 465 -23.73 -23.33 -13.81
N SER A 466 -24.49 -23.91 -12.88
CA SER A 466 -24.67 -25.36 -12.71
C SER A 466 -25.95 -25.91 -13.38
N LEU A 467 -26.66 -25.04 -14.13
CA LEU A 467 -27.76 -25.39 -15.01
C LEU A 467 -27.32 -25.30 -16.49
#